data_6dc4210516e67be7dc647e7feacda2b5
#
_entry.id   6dc4210516e67be7dc647e7feacda2b5
#
_cell.length_a   1.000
_cell.length_b   1.000
_cell.length_c   1.000
_cell.angle_alpha   90.00
_cell.angle_beta   90.00
_cell.angle_gamma   90.00
#
_symmetry.space_group_name_H-M   'P 1'
#
loop_
_entity.id
_entity.type
_entity.pdbx_description
1 polymer ?
#
loop_
_entity_poly.entity_id
_entity_poly.type
_entity_poly.pdbx_seq_one_letter_code
_entity_poly.pdbx_strand_id
1 'polypeptide(L)'
;MDIRLALVGLVHGGLLAVGILLAVIDARTHRLPNRIVLPTLFLLLLVAAADAVATADAAALGRGLLGALVLGGFYAALRLLSRAGMGGGDVKLALVIGLVLAWHGWGAFLLGASSAFALGAVYALVLLAAGRADRRTRIAFGPWMIAGAVLGVLGG
;
A
#
# COMPACT_ATOMS: atom_id res chain seq x y z
N MET A 1 2.66 20.13 -22.97
CA MET A 1 2.41 19.20 -21.84
C MET A 1 3.76 18.86 -21.26
N ASP A 2 3.96 19.12 -19.99
CA ASP A 2 5.25 18.94 -19.34
C ASP A 2 5.57 17.43 -19.26
N ILE A 3 6.71 17.00 -19.79
CA ILE A 3 7.10 15.58 -19.86
C ILE A 3 7.08 14.95 -18.46
N ARG A 4 7.48 15.73 -17.44
CA ARG A 4 7.45 15.29 -16.05
C ARG A 4 6.02 14.99 -15.58
N LEU A 5 5.05 15.86 -15.88
CA LEU A 5 3.65 15.66 -15.53
C LEU A 5 3.08 14.41 -16.20
N ALA A 6 3.43 14.17 -17.47
CA ALA A 6 3.03 12.97 -18.18
C ALA A 6 3.63 11.69 -17.55
N LEU A 7 4.91 11.72 -17.16
CA LEU A 7 5.58 10.60 -16.50
C LEU A 7 4.98 10.32 -15.12
N VAL A 8 4.72 11.35 -14.32
CA VAL A 8 4.06 11.22 -13.02
C VAL A 8 2.67 10.60 -13.18
N GLY A 9 1.88 11.08 -14.14
CA GLY A 9 0.56 10.50 -14.44
C GLY A 9 0.63 9.04 -14.88
N LEU A 10 1.62 8.68 -15.71
CA LEU A 10 1.84 7.30 -16.15
C LEU A 10 2.20 6.38 -14.97
N VAL A 11 3.09 6.82 -14.08
CA VAL A 11 3.48 6.06 -12.88
C VAL A 11 2.28 5.83 -11.96
N HIS A 12 1.50 6.87 -11.66
CA HIS A 12 0.31 6.74 -10.81
C HIS A 12 -0.77 5.88 -11.45
N GLY A 13 -1.02 6.03 -12.76
CA GLY A 13 -1.94 5.17 -13.50
C GLY A 13 -1.51 3.70 -13.51
N GLY A 14 -0.22 3.45 -13.72
CA GLY A 14 0.36 2.11 -13.64
C GLY A 14 0.25 1.49 -12.25
N LEU A 15 0.53 2.27 -11.21
CA LEU A 15 0.38 1.85 -9.81
C LEU A 15 -1.07 1.53 -9.45
N LEU A 16 -2.01 2.36 -9.91
CA LEU A 16 -3.43 2.10 -9.69
C LEU A 16 -3.86 0.80 -10.39
N ALA A 17 -3.44 0.57 -11.62
CA ALA A 17 -3.75 -0.66 -12.36
C ALA A 17 -3.17 -1.91 -11.66
N VAL A 18 -1.89 -1.86 -11.24
CA VAL A 18 -1.26 -2.93 -10.47
C VAL A 18 -1.96 -3.11 -9.12
N GLY A 19 -2.33 -2.02 -8.46
CA GLY A 19 -3.08 -2.04 -7.19
C GLY A 19 -4.42 -2.76 -7.36
N ILE A 20 -5.22 -2.40 -8.35
CA ILE A 20 -6.50 -3.06 -8.64
C ILE A 20 -6.29 -4.55 -8.92
N LEU A 21 -5.29 -4.90 -9.72
CA LEU A 21 -4.95 -6.30 -10.01
C LEU A 21 -4.62 -7.06 -8.72
N LEU A 22 -3.77 -6.50 -7.86
CA LEU A 22 -3.38 -7.11 -6.58
C LEU A 22 -4.58 -7.23 -5.63
N ALA A 23 -5.46 -6.22 -5.58
CA ALA A 23 -6.70 -6.26 -4.79
C ALA A 23 -7.63 -7.41 -5.23
N VAL A 24 -7.81 -7.59 -6.54
CA VAL A 24 -8.63 -8.67 -7.10
C VAL A 24 -8.02 -10.04 -6.81
N ILE A 25 -6.70 -10.18 -6.97
CA ILE A 25 -6.00 -11.44 -6.69
C ILE A 25 -6.11 -11.76 -5.20
N ASP A 26 -5.86 -10.80 -4.31
CA ASP A 26 -5.92 -11.01 -2.87
C ASP A 26 -7.34 -11.33 -2.39
N ALA A 27 -8.36 -10.62 -2.89
CA ALA A 27 -9.75 -10.90 -2.58
C ALA A 27 -10.20 -12.32 -2.96
N ARG A 28 -9.61 -12.90 -4.03
CA ARG A 28 -9.95 -14.24 -4.52
C ARG A 28 -9.09 -15.35 -3.93
N THR A 29 -7.82 -15.09 -3.65
CA THR A 29 -6.84 -16.13 -3.32
C THR A 29 -6.24 -15.98 -1.93
N HIS A 30 -6.47 -14.85 -1.25
CA HIS A 30 -5.83 -14.45 0.01
C HIS A 30 -4.30 -14.56 -0.07
N ARG A 31 -3.74 -14.26 -1.25
CA ARG A 31 -2.30 -14.31 -1.53
C ARG A 31 -1.89 -13.17 -2.45
N LEU A 32 -0.85 -12.45 -2.05
CA LEU A 32 -0.21 -11.43 -2.88
C LEU A 32 1.03 -12.03 -3.56
N PRO A 33 1.05 -12.15 -4.90
CA PRO A 33 2.13 -12.82 -5.61
C PRO A 33 3.41 -11.99 -5.59
N ASN A 34 4.51 -12.58 -5.12
CA ASN A 34 5.82 -11.93 -5.10
C ASN A 34 6.29 -11.47 -6.50
N ARG A 35 5.85 -12.19 -7.54
CA ARG A 35 6.19 -11.89 -8.94
C ARG A 35 5.62 -10.55 -9.42
N ILE A 36 4.66 -9.98 -8.70
CA ILE A 36 4.08 -8.66 -9.00
C ILE A 36 4.57 -7.65 -7.96
N VAL A 37 4.43 -7.94 -6.67
CA VAL A 37 4.73 -6.98 -5.59
C VAL A 37 6.21 -6.57 -5.58
N LEU A 38 7.14 -7.52 -5.69
CA LEU A 38 8.57 -7.21 -5.61
C LEU A 38 9.10 -6.42 -6.81
N PRO A 39 8.76 -6.76 -8.08
CA PRO A 39 9.13 -5.91 -9.20
C PRO A 39 8.51 -4.51 -9.12
N THR A 40 7.27 -4.39 -8.64
CA THR A 40 6.63 -3.09 -8.42
C THR A 40 7.40 -2.25 -7.40
N LEU A 41 7.80 -2.84 -6.27
CA LEU A 41 8.63 -2.15 -5.27
C LEU A 41 9.95 -1.69 -5.87
N PHE A 42 10.63 -2.58 -6.60
CA PHE A 42 11.92 -2.27 -7.22
C PHE A 42 11.80 -1.14 -8.25
N LEU A 43 10.81 -1.23 -9.13
CA LEU A 43 10.55 -0.18 -10.13
C LEU A 43 10.25 1.17 -9.47
N LEU A 44 9.44 1.17 -8.42
CA LEU A 44 9.13 2.39 -7.67
C LEU A 44 10.37 3.00 -7.02
N LEU A 45 11.26 2.19 -6.45
CA LEU A 45 12.52 2.67 -5.89
C LEU A 45 13.40 3.32 -6.97
N LEU A 46 13.46 2.73 -8.17
CA LEU A 46 14.20 3.32 -9.29
C LEU A 46 13.57 4.64 -9.75
N VAL A 47 12.25 4.70 -9.89
CA VAL A 47 11.53 5.92 -10.27
C VAL A 47 11.73 7.02 -9.21
N ALA A 48 11.59 6.67 -7.94
CA ALA A 48 11.79 7.59 -6.83
C ALA A 48 13.24 8.13 -6.77
N ALA A 49 14.23 7.27 -6.98
CA ALA A 49 15.63 7.68 -7.05
C ALA A 49 15.90 8.59 -8.26
N ALA A 50 15.35 8.25 -9.42
CA ALA A 50 15.49 9.07 -10.63
C ALA A 50 14.83 10.45 -10.47
N ASP A 51 13.63 10.52 -9.89
CA ASP A 51 12.94 11.78 -9.61
C ASP A 51 13.73 12.63 -8.58
N ALA A 52 14.25 12.01 -7.52
CA ALA A 52 15.07 12.70 -6.53
C ALA A 52 16.35 13.34 -7.14
N VAL A 53 16.99 12.64 -8.08
CA VAL A 53 18.14 13.17 -8.81
C VAL A 53 17.72 14.30 -9.75
N ALA A 54 16.63 14.12 -10.49
CA ALA A 54 16.13 15.09 -11.46
C ALA A 54 15.65 16.39 -10.81
N THR A 55 15.13 16.31 -9.57
CA THR A 55 14.58 17.45 -8.82
C THR A 55 15.53 17.99 -7.76
N ALA A 56 16.66 17.31 -7.53
CA ALA A 56 17.57 17.57 -6.41
C ALA A 56 16.88 17.50 -5.02
N ASP A 57 15.77 16.73 -4.92
CA ASP A 57 15.00 16.55 -3.69
C ASP A 57 15.27 15.16 -3.06
N ALA A 58 16.42 15.03 -2.42
CA ALA A 58 16.78 13.84 -1.66
C ALA A 58 15.87 13.63 -0.41
N ALA A 59 15.23 14.69 0.09
CA ALA A 59 14.36 14.60 1.25
C ALA A 59 13.07 13.83 0.94
N ALA A 60 12.50 13.96 -0.27
CA ALA A 60 11.35 13.18 -0.70
C ALA A 60 11.68 11.67 -0.77
N LEU A 61 12.86 11.33 -1.32
CA LEU A 61 13.34 9.94 -1.33
C LEU A 61 13.52 9.40 0.08
N GLY A 62 14.17 10.17 0.97
CA GLY A 62 14.36 9.79 2.36
C GLY A 62 13.03 9.56 3.09
N ARG A 63 12.05 10.44 2.89
CA ARG A 63 10.67 10.27 3.43
C ARG A 63 10.02 8.99 2.92
N GLY A 64 10.08 8.75 1.60
CA GLY A 64 9.50 7.54 0.98
C GLY A 64 10.12 6.26 1.54
N LEU A 65 11.45 6.19 1.64
CA LEU A 65 12.17 5.05 2.22
C LEU A 65 11.79 4.83 3.69
N LEU A 66 11.73 5.91 4.47
CA LEU A 66 11.33 5.84 5.87
C LEU A 66 9.88 5.37 6.00
N GLY A 67 8.97 5.87 5.17
CA GLY A 67 7.57 5.42 5.14
C GLY A 67 7.43 3.95 4.79
N ALA A 68 8.21 3.46 3.82
CA ALA A 68 8.27 2.04 3.50
C ALA A 68 8.69 1.21 4.72
N LEU A 69 9.77 1.61 5.39
CA LEU A 69 10.29 0.90 6.58
C LEU A 69 9.29 0.96 7.75
N VAL A 70 8.70 2.11 8.01
CA VAL A 70 7.72 2.29 9.11
C VAL A 70 6.48 1.45 8.87
N LEU A 71 5.86 1.56 7.70
CA LEU A 71 4.62 0.81 7.40
C LEU A 71 4.92 -0.68 7.26
N GLY A 72 5.96 -1.05 6.52
CA GLY A 72 6.38 -2.44 6.37
C GLY A 72 6.78 -3.09 7.69
N GLY A 73 7.52 -2.37 8.55
CA GLY A 73 7.89 -2.81 9.89
C GLY A 73 6.68 -2.97 10.82
N PHE A 74 5.72 -2.05 10.75
CA PHE A 74 4.47 -2.15 11.49
C PHE A 74 3.68 -3.42 11.09
N TYR A 75 3.50 -3.68 9.78
CA TYR A 75 2.84 -4.90 9.32
C TYR A 75 3.65 -6.16 9.63
N ALA A 76 4.98 -6.10 9.60
CA ALA A 76 5.83 -7.20 10.03
C ALA A 76 5.64 -7.52 11.52
N ALA A 77 5.56 -6.50 12.37
CA ALA A 77 5.28 -6.66 13.81
C ALA A 77 3.88 -7.29 14.03
N LEU A 78 2.84 -6.80 13.35
CA LEU A 78 1.51 -7.40 13.41
C LEU A 78 1.52 -8.87 13.00
N ARG A 79 2.28 -9.23 11.96
CA ARG A 79 2.43 -10.62 11.53
C ARG A 79 3.16 -11.47 12.57
N LEU A 80 4.17 -10.95 13.24
CA LEU A 80 4.88 -11.67 14.31
C LEU A 80 3.96 -11.94 15.51
N LEU A 81 3.09 -10.98 15.84
CA LEU A 81 2.11 -11.10 16.92
C LEU A 81 0.93 -12.02 16.54
N SER A 82 0.52 -12.05 15.28
CA SER A 82 -0.62 -12.83 14.80
C SER A 82 -0.33 -13.47 13.44
N ARG A 83 0.43 -14.57 13.45
CA ARG A 83 0.79 -15.30 12.21
C ARG A 83 -0.42 -15.84 11.44
N ALA A 84 -1.54 -16.09 12.12
CA ALA A 84 -2.77 -16.58 11.51
C ALA A 84 -3.60 -15.46 10.87
N GLY A 85 -3.43 -14.21 11.33
CA GLY A 85 -4.25 -13.07 10.91
C GLY A 85 -3.64 -12.22 9.80
N MET A 86 -2.32 -12.24 9.60
CA MET A 86 -1.63 -11.35 8.64
C MET A 86 -0.77 -12.14 7.66
N GLY A 87 -1.00 -11.94 6.35
CA GLY A 87 -0.23 -12.55 5.28
C GLY A 87 1.18 -11.97 5.13
N GLY A 88 2.15 -12.78 4.67
CA GLY A 88 3.49 -12.25 4.33
C GLY A 88 3.47 -11.33 3.10
N GLY A 89 2.41 -11.44 2.28
CA GLY A 89 2.15 -10.56 1.16
C GLY A 89 1.82 -9.14 1.60
N ASP A 90 1.02 -8.99 2.66
CA ASP A 90 0.60 -7.69 3.21
C ASP A 90 1.81 -6.88 3.69
N VAL A 91 2.80 -7.53 4.31
CA VAL A 91 4.06 -6.87 4.72
C VAL A 91 4.79 -6.28 3.52
N LYS A 92 4.87 -7.01 2.40
CA LYS A 92 5.54 -6.54 1.19
C LYS A 92 4.75 -5.44 0.49
N LEU A 93 3.42 -5.57 0.45
CA LEU A 93 2.54 -4.53 -0.06
C LEU A 93 2.63 -3.26 0.80
N ALA A 94 2.79 -3.40 2.12
CA ALA A 94 2.99 -2.27 3.02
C ALA A 94 4.28 -1.49 2.73
N LEU A 95 5.37 -2.16 2.29
CA LEU A 95 6.57 -1.47 1.83
C LEU A 95 6.29 -0.58 0.61
N VAL A 96 5.55 -1.12 -0.38
CA VAL A 96 5.16 -0.38 -1.59
C VAL A 96 4.30 0.82 -1.24
N ILE A 97 3.25 0.60 -0.46
CA ILE A 97 2.28 1.64 -0.07
C ILE A 97 2.96 2.70 0.81
N GLY A 98 3.79 2.29 1.76
CA GLY A 98 4.53 3.21 2.63
C GLY A 98 5.48 4.11 1.85
N LEU A 99 6.17 3.56 0.83
CA LEU A 99 7.00 4.34 -0.08
C LEU A 99 6.19 5.40 -0.81
N VAL A 100 5.08 5.01 -1.44
CA VAL A 100 4.22 5.92 -2.23
C VAL A 100 3.61 7.00 -1.34
N LEU A 101 2.99 6.63 -0.24
CA LEU A 101 2.31 7.57 0.64
C LEU A 101 3.27 8.60 1.26
N ALA A 102 4.39 8.16 1.81
CA ALA A 102 5.35 9.06 2.42
C ALA A 102 6.11 9.90 1.39
N TRP A 103 6.23 9.45 0.13
CA TRP A 103 6.71 10.27 -0.97
C TRP A 103 5.84 11.53 -1.14
N HIS A 104 4.51 11.38 -1.10
CA HIS A 104 3.56 12.50 -1.18
C HIS A 104 3.55 13.36 0.09
N GLY A 105 3.94 12.80 1.22
CA GLY A 105 4.02 13.51 2.49
C GLY A 105 3.51 12.71 3.68
N TRP A 106 3.78 13.21 4.89
CA TRP A 106 3.32 12.54 6.12
C TRP A 106 1.80 12.61 6.30
N GLY A 107 1.13 13.65 5.76
CA GLY A 107 -0.33 13.75 5.73
C GLY A 107 -0.95 12.60 4.94
N ALA A 108 -0.48 12.41 3.70
CA ALA A 108 -0.89 11.30 2.84
C ALA A 108 -0.62 9.93 3.49
N PHE A 109 0.55 9.79 4.14
CA PHE A 109 0.93 8.57 4.85
C PHE A 109 -0.04 8.23 5.98
N LEU A 110 -0.31 9.17 6.86
CA LEU A 110 -1.22 8.97 8.00
C LEU A 110 -2.65 8.73 7.54
N LEU A 111 -3.14 9.52 6.59
CA LEU A 111 -4.49 9.36 6.05
C LEU A 111 -4.64 8.01 5.36
N GLY A 112 -3.70 7.63 4.49
CA GLY A 112 -3.77 6.37 3.76
C GLY A 112 -3.66 5.15 4.66
N ALA A 113 -2.71 5.14 5.59
CA ALA A 113 -2.52 4.04 6.53
C ALA A 113 -3.74 3.87 7.46
N SER A 114 -4.25 4.96 8.05
CA SER A 114 -5.43 4.90 8.93
C SER A 114 -6.70 4.51 8.19
N SER A 115 -6.90 5.03 6.97
CA SER A 115 -8.04 4.67 6.12
C SER A 115 -8.08 3.19 5.78
N ALA A 116 -6.93 2.56 5.52
CA ALA A 116 -6.86 1.13 5.26
C ALA A 116 -7.40 0.30 6.43
N PHE A 117 -7.02 0.64 7.66
CA PHE A 117 -7.52 -0.03 8.86
C PHE A 117 -9.00 0.29 9.12
N ALA A 118 -9.43 1.53 8.96
CA ALA A 118 -10.82 1.93 9.14
C ALA A 118 -11.74 1.19 8.17
N LEU A 119 -11.40 1.17 6.88
CA LEU A 119 -12.17 0.47 5.85
C LEU A 119 -12.21 -1.05 6.10
N GLY A 120 -11.07 -1.65 6.42
CA GLY A 120 -10.99 -3.07 6.75
C GLY A 120 -11.79 -3.43 8.00
N ALA A 121 -11.75 -2.59 9.04
CA ALA A 121 -12.53 -2.79 10.27
C ALA A 121 -14.03 -2.65 10.02
N VAL A 122 -14.47 -1.63 9.28
CA VAL A 122 -15.89 -1.47 8.90
C VAL A 122 -16.38 -2.69 8.12
N TYR A 123 -15.62 -3.16 7.15
CA TYR A 123 -15.98 -4.35 6.39
C TYR A 123 -16.08 -5.60 7.27
N ALA A 124 -15.12 -5.81 8.17
CA ALA A 124 -15.15 -6.93 9.11
C ALA A 124 -16.39 -6.89 10.02
N LEU A 125 -16.72 -5.70 10.54
CA LEU A 125 -17.92 -5.50 11.37
C LEU A 125 -19.21 -5.75 10.60
N VAL A 126 -19.31 -5.30 9.35
CA VAL A 126 -20.47 -5.57 8.49
C VAL A 126 -20.64 -7.07 8.25
N LEU A 127 -19.57 -7.81 7.97
CA LEU A 127 -19.63 -9.25 7.79
C LEU A 127 -20.06 -9.98 9.07
N LEU A 128 -19.54 -9.57 10.22
CA LEU A 128 -19.93 -10.13 11.52
C LEU A 128 -21.40 -9.85 11.84
N ALA A 129 -21.88 -8.62 11.64
CA ALA A 129 -23.27 -8.23 11.86
C ALA A 129 -24.24 -8.96 10.92
N ALA A 130 -23.79 -9.23 9.67
CA ALA A 130 -24.58 -10.00 8.70
C ALA A 130 -24.53 -11.53 8.93
N GLY A 131 -23.83 -12.02 9.94
CA GLY A 131 -23.65 -13.45 10.20
C GLY A 131 -22.87 -14.20 9.11
N ARG A 132 -22.12 -13.47 8.26
CA ARG A 132 -21.35 -14.03 7.13
C ARG A 132 -19.90 -14.29 7.47
N ALA A 133 -19.45 -13.91 8.65
CA ALA A 133 -18.11 -14.16 9.16
C ALA A 133 -18.17 -14.48 10.66
N ASP A 134 -17.16 -15.20 11.11
CA ASP A 134 -16.89 -15.43 12.52
C ASP A 134 -15.50 -14.85 12.89
N ARG A 135 -15.09 -14.97 14.16
CA ARG A 135 -13.78 -14.49 14.64
C ARG A 135 -12.59 -15.24 14.04
N ARG A 136 -12.82 -16.32 13.28
CA ARG A 136 -11.80 -17.13 12.61
C ARG A 136 -11.75 -16.88 11.11
N THR A 137 -12.73 -16.15 10.57
CA THR A 137 -12.81 -15.85 9.14
C THR A 137 -11.64 -14.97 8.73
N ARG A 138 -10.86 -15.44 7.76
CA ARG A 138 -9.77 -14.65 7.18
C ARG A 138 -10.34 -13.66 6.17
N ILE A 139 -10.03 -12.40 6.36
CA ILE A 139 -10.40 -11.32 5.45
C ILE A 139 -9.14 -10.92 4.67
N ALA A 140 -9.25 -10.86 3.34
CA ALA A 140 -8.20 -10.30 2.49
C ALA A 140 -8.01 -8.81 2.85
N PHE A 141 -6.82 -8.42 3.30
CA PHE A 141 -6.57 -7.06 3.75
C PHE A 141 -6.00 -6.17 2.64
N GLY A 142 -5.39 -6.76 1.60
CA GLY A 142 -4.82 -6.05 0.46
C GLY A 142 -5.74 -5.04 -0.21
N PRO A 143 -7.03 -5.37 -0.51
CA PRO A 143 -7.97 -4.41 -1.10
C PRO A 143 -8.12 -3.13 -0.27
N TRP A 144 -8.18 -3.26 1.06
CA TRP A 144 -8.32 -2.12 1.99
C TRP A 144 -7.05 -1.29 2.09
N MET A 145 -5.89 -1.93 2.03
CA MET A 145 -4.59 -1.25 1.95
C MET A 145 -4.50 -0.39 0.69
N ILE A 146 -4.93 -0.92 -0.45
CA ILE A 146 -4.90 -0.21 -1.73
C ILE A 146 -5.93 0.92 -1.74
N ALA A 147 -7.15 0.68 -1.27
CA ALA A 147 -8.17 1.73 -1.13
C ALA A 147 -7.69 2.87 -0.21
N GLY A 148 -7.09 2.53 0.93
CA GLY A 148 -6.49 3.49 1.83
C GLY A 148 -5.35 4.28 1.17
N ALA A 149 -4.49 3.62 0.38
CA ALA A 149 -3.42 4.29 -0.35
C ALA A 149 -3.96 5.32 -1.35
N VAL A 150 -5.01 4.97 -2.10
CA VAL A 150 -5.69 5.90 -3.02
C VAL A 150 -6.24 7.11 -2.25
N LEU A 151 -6.93 6.89 -1.13
CA LEU A 151 -7.45 7.98 -0.30
C LEU A 151 -6.32 8.86 0.24
N GLY A 152 -5.21 8.28 0.66
CA GLY A 152 -4.04 9.01 1.14
C GLY A 152 -3.42 9.91 0.07
N VAL A 153 -3.26 9.40 -1.16
CA VAL A 153 -2.69 10.18 -2.27
C VAL A 153 -3.63 11.30 -2.73
N LEU A 154 -4.95 11.08 -2.69
CA LEU A 154 -5.94 12.07 -3.14
C LEU A 154 -6.27 13.13 -2.08
N GLY A 155 -6.11 12.83 -0.80
CA GLY A 155 -6.55 13.68 0.30
C GLY A 155 -5.43 14.27 1.15
N GLY A 156 -4.16 13.92 0.89
CA GLY A 156 -2.98 14.33 1.67
C GLY A 156 -2.16 15.45 1.06
#